data_ca33f1dcbbda1422fcf169404b842f93
#
_entry.id   ca33f1dcbbda1422fcf169404b842f93
#
_cell.length_a   1.000
_cell.length_b   1.000
_cell.length_c   1.000
_cell.angle_alpha   90.00
_cell.angle_beta   90.00
_cell.angle_gamma   90.00
#
_symmetry.space_group_name_H-M   'P 1'
#
loop_
_entity.id
_entity.type
_entity.pdbx_description
1 polymer ?
#
loop_
_entity_poly.entity_id
_entity_poly.type
_entity_poly.pdbx_seq_one_letter_code
_entity_poly.pdbx_strand_id
1 'polypeptide(L)'
;SVEVKYYDKPDLTLDKMAFSLTGDAGCEYGGGVSCYGDRKGGPKQSFLGFMLYNRLWFHHDMLGLTLGGGKINNPGRYLVLLPPINGESAITAATNSPYFTENPGDPFKAWDSSITFDYMPKQYITFRWEYDYRHANVPYWSGRGGITPPGGNTGTPTDYICNNGVSSGETSLGPATTFCTSAPQNSSVWFPDLRRDESFIDMSILVKF
;
A
#
# COMPACT_ATOMS: atom_id res chain seq x y z
N SER A 1 -19.38 7.27 -1.30
CA SER A 1 -18.56 8.41 -1.81
C SER A 1 -19.42 9.64 -2.00
N VAL A 2 -18.81 10.80 -1.87
CA VAL A 2 -19.43 12.13 -2.08
C VAL A 2 -18.49 12.93 -2.96
N GLU A 3 -19.06 13.58 -3.98
CA GLU A 3 -18.34 14.55 -4.82
C GLU A 3 -19.08 15.86 -4.83
N VAL A 4 -18.36 16.97 -4.61
CA VAL A 4 -18.93 18.31 -4.56
C VAL A 4 -18.06 19.28 -5.35
N LYS A 5 -18.66 19.87 -6.38
CA LYS A 5 -18.10 21.04 -7.04
C LYS A 5 -18.53 22.27 -6.24
N TYR A 6 -17.59 22.96 -5.63
CA TYR A 6 -17.85 24.07 -4.72
C TYR A 6 -17.42 25.44 -5.27
N TYR A 7 -16.76 25.44 -6.43
CA TYR A 7 -16.38 26.64 -7.16
C TYR A 7 -16.52 26.38 -8.65
N ASP A 8 -17.11 27.35 -9.37
CA ASP A 8 -17.34 27.31 -10.82
C ASP A 8 -17.37 28.73 -11.38
N LYS A 9 -16.29 29.17 -12.01
CA LYS A 9 -16.13 30.48 -12.64
C LYS A 9 -15.31 30.36 -13.92
N PRO A 10 -15.93 29.95 -15.03
CA PRO A 10 -15.23 29.59 -16.27
C PRO A 10 -14.48 30.75 -16.93
N ASP A 11 -14.77 31.98 -16.55
CA ASP A 11 -14.13 33.18 -17.12
C ASP A 11 -12.83 33.57 -16.38
N LEU A 12 -12.47 32.87 -15.32
CA LEU A 12 -11.26 33.11 -14.56
C LEU A 12 -10.18 32.09 -14.90
N THR A 13 -8.92 32.40 -14.56
CA THR A 13 -7.80 31.48 -14.73
C THR A 13 -7.98 30.18 -13.96
N LEU A 14 -8.54 30.25 -12.74
CA LEU A 14 -9.02 29.12 -11.98
C LEU A 14 -10.50 28.93 -12.29
N ASP A 15 -10.81 27.91 -13.06
CA ASP A 15 -12.16 27.69 -13.60
C ASP A 15 -13.07 27.02 -12.59
N LYS A 16 -12.58 25.93 -11.99
CA LYS A 16 -13.40 25.04 -11.14
C LYS A 16 -12.59 24.48 -10.00
N MET A 17 -13.30 24.18 -8.92
CA MET A 17 -12.77 23.36 -7.83
C MET A 17 -13.83 22.36 -7.36
N ALA A 18 -13.38 21.11 -7.16
CA ALA A 18 -14.21 20.07 -6.60
C ALA A 18 -13.42 19.22 -5.60
N PHE A 19 -14.12 18.68 -4.63
CA PHE A 19 -13.55 17.65 -3.79
C PHE A 19 -14.35 16.36 -3.89
N SER A 20 -13.67 15.23 -3.67
CA SER A 20 -14.30 13.93 -3.49
C SER A 20 -13.85 13.32 -2.17
N LEU A 21 -14.78 12.72 -1.46
CA LEU A 21 -14.54 11.93 -0.26
C LEU A 21 -15.15 10.56 -0.44
N THR A 22 -14.33 9.52 -0.30
CA THR A 22 -14.78 8.14 -0.25
C THR A 22 -14.43 7.57 1.11
N GLY A 23 -15.39 6.94 1.76
CA GLY A 23 -15.20 6.21 3.00
C GLY A 23 -15.63 4.76 2.83
N ASP A 24 -14.86 3.87 3.44
CA ASP A 24 -15.11 2.45 3.44
C ASP A 24 -14.99 1.92 4.87
N ALA A 25 -15.95 1.07 5.26
CA ALA A 25 -15.92 0.42 6.55
C ALA A 25 -16.40 -1.02 6.41
N GLY A 26 -15.71 -1.92 7.05
CA GLY A 26 -16.09 -3.32 7.11
C GLY A 26 -16.07 -3.84 8.54
N CYS A 27 -16.94 -4.82 8.78
CA CYS A 27 -17.09 -5.45 10.07
C CYS A 27 -17.61 -6.87 9.91
N GLU A 28 -16.97 -7.81 10.57
CA GLU A 28 -17.40 -9.19 10.65
C GLU A 28 -17.89 -9.52 12.05
N TYR A 29 -19.00 -10.23 12.13
CA TYR A 29 -19.64 -10.63 13.37
C TYR A 29 -20.24 -12.01 13.26
N GLY A 30 -19.94 -12.89 14.21
CA GLY A 30 -20.42 -14.27 14.23
C GLY A 30 -19.30 -15.29 14.12
N GLY A 31 -19.62 -16.58 14.28
CA GLY A 31 -18.62 -17.65 14.14
C GLY A 31 -17.42 -17.56 15.11
N GLY A 32 -17.56 -16.87 16.23
CA GLY A 32 -16.46 -16.65 17.20
C GLY A 32 -15.66 -15.39 16.97
N VAL A 33 -15.98 -14.58 15.96
CA VAL A 33 -15.32 -13.29 15.67
C VAL A 33 -16.26 -12.11 15.91
N SER A 34 -15.69 -10.94 16.12
CA SER A 34 -16.42 -9.71 16.39
C SER A 34 -15.65 -8.48 15.92
N CYS A 35 -16.36 -7.45 15.49
CA CYS A 35 -15.80 -6.15 15.10
C CYS A 35 -14.86 -5.55 16.12
N TYR A 36 -15.15 -5.75 17.39
CA TYR A 36 -14.43 -5.14 18.52
C TYR A 36 -13.48 -6.09 19.22
N GLY A 37 -13.29 -7.30 18.69
CA GLY A 37 -12.63 -8.41 19.38
C GLY A 37 -13.61 -9.17 20.26
N ASP A 38 -13.22 -10.38 20.66
CA ASP A 38 -13.99 -11.16 21.62
C ASP A 38 -13.73 -10.71 23.06
N ARG A 39 -14.51 -11.22 24.00
CA ARG A 39 -14.34 -10.94 25.45
C ARG A 39 -13.02 -11.49 26.02
N LYS A 40 -12.33 -12.34 25.26
CA LYS A 40 -11.03 -12.94 25.64
C LYS A 40 -9.84 -12.20 25.02
N GLY A 41 -10.07 -11.04 24.36
CA GLY A 41 -9.02 -10.27 23.72
C GLY A 41 -8.64 -10.74 22.32
N GLY A 42 -9.53 -11.43 21.63
CA GLY A 42 -9.34 -11.83 20.24
C GLY A 42 -9.20 -10.64 19.28
N PRO A 43 -8.70 -10.86 18.06
CA PRO A 43 -8.44 -9.80 17.11
C PRO A 43 -9.73 -9.10 16.67
N LYS A 44 -9.63 -7.79 16.47
CA LYS A 44 -10.76 -6.99 15.98
C LYS A 44 -10.98 -7.28 14.49
N GLN A 45 -12.18 -7.68 14.13
CA GLN A 45 -12.58 -7.96 12.75
C GLN A 45 -13.31 -6.76 12.15
N SER A 46 -12.60 -5.66 12.01
CA SER A 46 -13.11 -4.42 11.44
C SER A 46 -12.04 -3.70 10.65
N PHE A 47 -12.50 -2.83 9.78
CA PHE A 47 -11.65 -1.98 8.97
C PHE A 47 -12.34 -0.65 8.75
N LEU A 48 -11.57 0.41 8.68
CA LEU A 48 -12.02 1.75 8.32
C LEU A 48 -10.98 2.40 7.42
N GLY A 49 -11.42 2.87 6.26
CA GLY A 49 -10.62 3.62 5.32
C GLY A 49 -11.33 4.85 4.81
N PHE A 50 -10.57 5.84 4.38
CA PHE A 50 -11.09 6.98 3.64
C PHE A 50 -10.05 7.52 2.67
N MET A 51 -10.52 8.14 1.60
CA MET A 51 -9.74 8.88 0.61
C MET A 51 -10.39 10.24 0.40
N LEU A 52 -9.59 11.29 0.37
CA LEU A 52 -9.99 12.67 0.12
C LEU A 52 -9.13 13.25 -0.99
N TYR A 53 -9.77 13.80 -2.00
CA TYR A 53 -9.12 14.46 -3.12
C TYR A 53 -9.74 15.83 -3.36
N ASN A 54 -8.89 16.81 -3.65
CA ASN A 54 -9.30 18.14 -4.11
C ASN A 54 -8.70 18.36 -5.49
N ARG A 55 -9.55 18.67 -6.47
CA ARG A 55 -9.15 18.92 -7.85
C ARG A 55 -9.47 20.35 -8.24
N LEU A 56 -8.50 20.99 -8.86
CA LEU A 56 -8.54 22.34 -9.39
C LEU A 56 -8.36 22.26 -10.91
N TRP A 57 -9.13 23.04 -11.65
CA TRP A 57 -9.02 23.19 -13.11
C TRP A 57 -8.67 24.63 -13.45
N PHE A 58 -7.79 24.77 -14.44
CA PHE A 58 -7.30 26.06 -14.88
C PHE A 58 -7.34 26.16 -16.40
N HIS A 59 -7.43 27.42 -16.88
CA HIS A 59 -7.36 27.74 -18.33
C HIS A 59 -8.37 26.95 -19.17
N HIS A 60 -9.65 27.04 -18.82
CA HIS A 60 -10.73 26.36 -19.54
C HIS A 60 -10.54 24.84 -19.59
N ASP A 61 -10.29 24.26 -18.41
CA ASP A 61 -10.04 22.83 -18.21
C ASP A 61 -8.77 22.27 -18.90
N MET A 62 -7.89 23.15 -19.41
CA MET A 62 -6.67 22.69 -20.08
C MET A 62 -5.64 22.13 -19.10
N LEU A 63 -5.61 22.65 -17.87
CA LEU A 63 -4.73 22.17 -16.81
C LEU A 63 -5.54 21.69 -15.60
N GLY A 64 -5.11 20.60 -15.02
CA GLY A 64 -5.67 20.05 -13.79
C GLY A 64 -4.59 19.84 -12.72
N LEU A 65 -4.90 20.21 -11.49
CA LEU A 65 -4.11 19.87 -10.32
C LEU A 65 -4.98 19.14 -9.32
N THR A 66 -4.59 17.94 -8.94
CA THR A 66 -5.27 17.18 -7.88
C THR A 66 -4.33 16.97 -6.71
N LEU A 67 -4.80 17.30 -5.53
CA LEU A 67 -4.13 17.02 -4.27
C LEU A 67 -5.00 16.06 -3.49
N GLY A 68 -4.42 15.00 -2.97
CA GLY A 68 -5.20 14.02 -2.24
C GLY A 68 -4.39 13.09 -1.38
N GLY A 69 -5.11 12.17 -0.80
CA GLY A 69 -4.55 11.10 0.01
C GLY A 69 -5.62 10.39 0.81
N GLY A 70 -5.20 9.37 1.51
CA GLY A 70 -6.10 8.55 2.28
C GLY A 70 -5.45 7.91 3.49
N LYS A 71 -6.26 7.21 4.23
CA LYS A 71 -5.81 6.43 5.38
C LYS A 71 -6.64 5.18 5.54
N ILE A 72 -5.96 4.09 5.85
CA ILE A 72 -6.59 2.83 6.23
C ILE A 72 -6.19 2.44 7.65
N ASN A 73 -7.15 1.95 8.41
CA ASN A 73 -6.95 1.35 9.71
C ASN A 73 -7.64 -0.02 9.74
N ASN A 74 -6.84 -1.06 9.81
CA ASN A 74 -7.27 -2.45 9.94
C ASN A 74 -6.69 -2.98 11.26
N PRO A 75 -7.44 -2.83 12.39
CA PRO A 75 -6.90 -3.13 13.72
C PRO A 75 -6.79 -4.62 14.03
N GLY A 76 -7.20 -5.47 13.10
CA GLY A 76 -7.18 -6.92 13.25
C GLY A 76 -7.09 -7.61 11.89
N ARG A 77 -7.88 -8.66 11.69
CA ARG A 77 -7.80 -9.52 10.50
C ARG A 77 -8.96 -9.40 9.53
N TYR A 78 -9.71 -8.33 9.58
CA TYR A 78 -10.81 -8.16 8.62
C TYR A 78 -10.30 -8.19 7.17
N LEU A 79 -9.26 -7.43 6.88
CA LEU A 79 -8.51 -7.55 5.64
C LEU A 79 -7.18 -8.25 5.92
N VAL A 80 -6.87 -9.27 5.14
CA VAL A 80 -5.55 -9.89 5.16
C VAL A 80 -4.67 -9.10 4.19
N LEU A 81 -3.88 -8.18 4.73
CA LEU A 81 -3.00 -7.30 3.97
C LEU A 81 -1.58 -7.85 4.02
N LEU A 82 -1.23 -8.62 3.00
CA LEU A 82 0.09 -9.21 2.84
C LEU A 82 1.00 -8.29 2.02
N PRO A 83 2.29 -8.17 2.35
CA PRO A 83 3.26 -7.53 1.47
C PRO A 83 3.27 -8.23 0.09
N PRO A 84 3.46 -7.49 -1.00
CA PRO A 84 3.44 -8.04 -2.36
C PRO A 84 4.73 -8.80 -2.70
N ILE A 85 5.00 -9.90 -1.99
CA ILE A 85 6.19 -10.73 -2.19
C ILE A 85 5.92 -11.73 -3.31
N ASN A 86 6.74 -11.71 -4.34
CA ASN A 86 6.68 -12.70 -5.41
C ASN A 86 7.19 -14.05 -4.92
N GLY A 87 6.47 -15.13 -5.23
CA GLY A 87 6.83 -16.48 -4.82
C GLY A 87 6.46 -16.80 -3.37
N GLU A 88 5.65 -15.98 -2.72
CA GLU A 88 5.12 -16.26 -1.39
C GLU A 88 4.15 -17.45 -1.43
N SER A 89 4.28 -18.32 -0.44
CA SER A 89 3.36 -19.44 -0.22
C SER A 89 2.68 -19.30 1.14
N ALA A 90 1.60 -20.05 1.36
CA ALA A 90 0.92 -20.12 2.64
C ALA A 90 1.85 -20.57 3.80
N ILE A 91 2.91 -21.30 3.47
CA ILE A 91 3.92 -21.75 4.44
C ILE A 91 4.84 -20.56 4.82
N THR A 92 5.24 -19.75 3.85
CA THR A 92 6.05 -18.57 4.11
C THR A 92 5.28 -17.47 4.84
N ALA A 93 3.97 -17.46 4.69
CA ALA A 93 3.06 -16.60 5.45
C ALA A 93 2.74 -17.12 6.86
N ALA A 94 3.23 -18.30 7.25
CA ALA A 94 2.99 -18.86 8.57
C ALA A 94 3.70 -18.08 9.69
N THR A 95 3.18 -18.20 10.89
CA THR A 95 3.73 -17.58 12.11
C THR A 95 5.25 -17.79 12.21
N ASN A 96 5.98 -16.72 12.42
CA ASN A 96 7.45 -16.64 12.41
C ASN A 96 8.12 -16.68 11.03
N SER A 97 7.38 -16.50 9.95
CA SER A 97 8.00 -16.28 8.65
C SER A 97 8.66 -14.90 8.61
N PRO A 98 9.92 -14.79 8.16
CA PRO A 98 10.58 -13.49 8.02
C PRO A 98 9.97 -12.62 6.90
N TYR A 99 9.15 -13.22 6.06
CA TYR A 99 8.44 -12.54 4.98
C TYR A 99 7.14 -11.89 5.42
N PHE A 100 6.70 -12.21 6.63
CA PHE A 100 5.38 -11.87 7.08
C PHE A 100 5.42 -11.15 8.41
N THR A 101 5.05 -9.89 8.40
CA THR A 101 5.03 -9.04 9.59
C THR A 101 3.65 -8.96 10.22
N GLU A 102 2.62 -9.46 9.52
CA GLU A 102 1.24 -9.42 9.99
C GLU A 102 0.79 -10.81 10.46
N ASN A 103 0.85 -11.02 11.76
CA ASN A 103 0.25 -12.19 12.40
C ASN A 103 -1.26 -12.01 12.58
N PRO A 104 -2.00 -13.11 12.85
CA PRO A 104 -3.40 -13.00 13.22
C PRO A 104 -3.62 -11.98 14.33
N GLY A 105 -4.38 -10.94 14.02
CA GLY A 105 -4.69 -9.86 14.95
C GLY A 105 -3.72 -8.69 14.95
N ASP A 106 -2.64 -8.73 14.17
CA ASP A 106 -1.73 -7.61 14.02
C ASP A 106 -2.43 -6.45 13.30
N PRO A 107 -2.27 -5.22 13.80
CA PRO A 107 -2.90 -4.07 13.19
C PRO A 107 -2.09 -3.58 11.99
N PHE A 108 -2.77 -3.37 10.87
CA PHE A 108 -2.22 -2.67 9.72
C PHE A 108 -2.80 -1.26 9.63
N LYS A 109 -1.92 -0.27 9.57
CA LYS A 109 -2.28 1.14 9.38
C LYS A 109 -1.38 1.72 8.31
N ALA A 110 -2.01 2.32 7.32
CA ALA A 110 -1.28 3.01 6.26
C ALA A 110 -1.96 4.33 5.90
N TRP A 111 -1.22 5.22 5.30
CA TRP A 111 -1.72 6.44 4.71
C TRP A 111 -0.90 6.77 3.46
N ASP A 112 -1.50 7.51 2.56
CA ASP A 112 -0.88 8.02 1.35
C ASP A 112 -1.16 9.51 1.17
N SER A 113 -0.35 10.14 0.35
CA SER A 113 -0.60 11.48 -0.17
C SER A 113 -0.12 11.57 -1.61
N SER A 114 -0.92 12.20 -2.45
CA SER A 114 -0.60 12.34 -3.87
C SER A 114 -0.76 13.76 -4.38
N ILE A 115 0.02 14.08 -5.39
CA ILE A 115 -0.12 15.28 -6.21
C ILE A 115 -0.13 14.82 -7.67
N THR A 116 -1.20 15.16 -8.38
CA THR A 116 -1.38 14.81 -9.79
C THR A 116 -1.51 16.08 -10.60
N PHE A 117 -0.74 16.20 -11.67
CA PHE A 117 -0.85 17.27 -12.65
C PHE A 117 -1.30 16.70 -13.98
N ASP A 118 -2.38 17.28 -14.54
CA ASP A 118 -2.95 16.90 -15.84
C ASP A 118 -2.80 18.06 -16.85
N TYR A 119 -2.27 17.76 -18.02
CA TYR A 119 -2.33 18.63 -19.19
C TYR A 119 -3.30 18.04 -20.21
N MET A 120 -4.38 18.76 -20.48
CA MET A 120 -5.53 18.32 -21.28
C MET A 120 -5.72 19.26 -22.49
N PRO A 121 -4.83 19.23 -23.51
CA PRO A 121 -4.90 20.13 -24.65
C PRO A 121 -6.14 19.93 -25.52
N LYS A 122 -6.78 18.77 -25.41
CA LYS A 122 -8.02 18.39 -26.09
C LYS A 122 -8.86 17.50 -25.15
N GLN A 123 -10.15 17.47 -25.37
CA GLN A 123 -11.09 16.67 -24.56
C GLN A 123 -10.82 15.15 -24.59
N TYR A 124 -10.12 14.69 -25.62
CA TYR A 124 -9.84 13.27 -25.85
C TYR A 124 -8.40 12.85 -25.50
N ILE A 125 -7.54 13.77 -25.03
CA ILE A 125 -6.17 13.44 -24.67
C ILE A 125 -5.77 14.14 -23.36
N THR A 126 -5.16 13.39 -22.44
CA THR A 126 -4.60 13.89 -21.17
C THR A 126 -3.20 13.33 -20.98
N PHE A 127 -2.26 14.20 -20.73
CA PHE A 127 -0.94 13.86 -20.22
C PHE A 127 -0.97 14.03 -18.72
N ARG A 128 -0.63 12.98 -17.98
CA ARG A 128 -0.68 12.95 -16.52
C ARG A 128 0.69 12.69 -15.94
N TRP A 129 1.03 13.40 -14.89
CA TRP A 129 2.15 13.18 -13.98
C TRP A 129 1.61 13.11 -12.58
N GLU A 130 1.98 12.05 -11.87
CA GLU A 130 1.57 11.83 -10.48
C GLU A 130 2.79 11.50 -9.64
N TYR A 131 2.90 12.15 -8.49
CA TYR A 131 3.79 11.77 -7.42
C TYR A 131 2.96 11.28 -6.25
N ASP A 132 3.33 10.13 -5.71
CA ASP A 132 2.65 9.49 -4.60
C ASP A 132 3.67 9.12 -3.53
N TYR A 133 3.32 9.41 -2.28
CA TYR A 133 4.05 8.98 -1.10
C TYR A 133 3.14 8.16 -0.21
N ARG A 134 3.62 6.98 0.20
CA ARG A 134 2.89 6.03 1.04
C ARG A 134 3.69 5.68 2.27
N HIS A 135 2.98 5.50 3.39
CA HIS A 135 3.56 5.06 4.65
C HIS A 135 2.70 3.99 5.28
N ALA A 136 3.32 2.93 5.78
CA ALA A 136 2.67 1.91 6.59
C ALA A 136 3.35 1.77 7.96
N ASN A 137 2.61 1.34 8.96
CA ASN A 137 3.15 1.09 10.31
C ASN A 137 4.06 -0.14 10.39
N VAL A 138 4.03 -0.98 9.36
CA VAL A 138 4.88 -2.17 9.17
C VAL A 138 5.59 -2.09 7.82
N PRO A 139 6.74 -2.77 7.63
CA PRO A 139 7.37 -2.90 6.32
C PRO A 139 6.41 -3.61 5.35
N TYR A 140 6.01 -2.90 4.30
CA TYR A 140 4.97 -3.38 3.38
C TYR A 140 5.34 -3.14 1.91
N TRP A 141 5.98 -2.00 1.61
CA TRP A 141 6.29 -1.57 0.25
C TRP A 141 7.62 -2.14 -0.23
N SER A 142 7.76 -2.35 -1.54
CA SER A 142 8.99 -2.85 -2.12
C SER A 142 10.14 -1.82 -2.03
N GLY A 143 11.28 -2.25 -1.52
CA GLY A 143 12.52 -1.49 -1.55
C GLY A 143 13.37 -1.78 -2.80
N ARG A 144 14.53 -1.14 -2.87
CA ARG A 144 15.47 -1.26 -4.00
C ARG A 144 16.05 -2.67 -4.17
N GLY A 145 16.10 -3.45 -3.09
CA GLY A 145 16.55 -4.85 -3.12
C GLY A 145 15.57 -5.80 -3.78
N GLY A 146 14.34 -5.35 -4.01
CA GLY A 146 13.30 -6.11 -4.70
C GLY A 146 12.53 -7.07 -3.81
N ILE A 147 11.49 -7.61 -4.37
CA ILE A 147 10.53 -8.53 -3.73
C ILE A 147 10.43 -9.87 -4.45
N THR A 148 11.25 -10.09 -5.47
CA THR A 148 11.32 -11.34 -6.24
C THR A 148 12.57 -12.10 -5.85
N PRO A 149 12.46 -13.35 -5.39
CA PRO A 149 13.63 -14.15 -5.05
C PRO A 149 14.49 -14.46 -6.27
N PRO A 150 15.80 -14.69 -6.10
CA PRO A 150 16.65 -15.19 -7.16
C PRO A 150 16.10 -16.49 -7.74
N GLY A 151 15.99 -16.59 -9.06
CA GLY A 151 15.36 -17.72 -9.74
C GLY A 151 13.86 -17.56 -10.03
N GLY A 152 13.26 -16.45 -9.62
CA GLY A 152 11.87 -16.09 -9.97
C GLY A 152 10.81 -16.60 -9.00
N ASN A 153 9.58 -16.72 -9.50
CA ASN A 153 8.38 -17.01 -8.71
C ASN A 153 8.15 -18.50 -8.43
N THR A 154 9.17 -19.31 -8.34
CA THR A 154 9.02 -20.76 -8.18
C THR A 154 8.57 -21.18 -6.77
N GLY A 155 8.58 -20.25 -5.81
CA GLY A 155 7.91 -20.43 -4.53
C GLY A 155 8.46 -21.48 -3.58
N THR A 156 9.61 -22.09 -3.88
CA THR A 156 10.24 -23.08 -3.01
C THR A 156 11.25 -22.40 -2.07
N PRO A 157 11.02 -22.44 -0.74
CA PRO A 157 11.90 -21.79 0.25
C PRO A 157 13.35 -22.30 0.24
N THR A 158 13.60 -23.45 -0.38
CA THR A 158 14.91 -24.09 -0.44
C THR A 158 15.91 -23.41 -1.38
N ASP A 159 15.42 -22.54 -2.26
CA ASP A 159 16.24 -21.91 -3.30
C ASP A 159 16.70 -20.49 -2.93
N TYR A 160 16.43 -20.04 -1.71
CA TYR A 160 16.72 -18.69 -1.29
C TYR A 160 18.12 -18.55 -0.70
N ILE A 161 18.83 -17.51 -1.15
CA ILE A 161 20.17 -17.16 -0.68
C ILE A 161 20.04 -16.25 0.55
N CYS A 162 20.59 -16.65 1.67
CA CYS A 162 20.68 -15.81 2.86
C CYS A 162 21.75 -14.74 2.66
N ASN A 163 21.34 -13.55 2.29
CA ASN A 163 22.22 -12.40 2.19
C ASN A 163 22.54 -11.89 3.60
N ASN A 164 23.41 -12.55 4.34
CA ASN A 164 23.94 -12.16 5.66
C ASN A 164 22.94 -11.48 6.62
N GLY A 165 21.66 -11.82 6.52
CA GLY A 165 20.62 -11.31 7.42
C GLY A 165 20.25 -9.85 7.25
N VAL A 166 20.72 -9.19 6.24
CA VAL A 166 20.40 -7.79 6.01
C VAL A 166 19.48 -7.70 4.81
N SER A 167 18.17 -7.75 5.05
CA SER A 167 17.31 -6.96 4.21
C SER A 167 17.78 -5.52 4.38
N SER A 168 18.16 -4.87 3.30
CA SER A 168 18.82 -3.58 3.34
C SER A 168 17.89 -2.47 3.83
N GLY A 169 17.36 -2.54 5.04
CA GLY A 169 16.76 -1.37 5.48
C GLY A 169 15.80 -1.30 6.61
N GLU A 170 15.09 -2.32 6.95
CA GLU A 170 14.17 -2.19 8.07
C GLU A 170 14.49 -3.22 9.16
N THR A 171 15.14 -2.74 10.20
CA THR A 171 15.46 -3.49 11.42
C THR A 171 14.23 -4.02 12.17
N SER A 172 13.03 -3.66 11.75
CA SER A 172 11.79 -4.10 12.37
C SER A 172 11.29 -5.47 11.89
N LEU A 173 11.92 -6.08 10.92
CA LEU A 173 11.81 -7.53 10.67
C LEU A 173 12.69 -8.28 11.69
N GLY A 174 12.50 -8.01 12.96
CA GLY A 174 13.33 -8.48 14.08
C GLY A 174 13.75 -9.96 14.10
N PRO A 175 13.00 -10.91 13.51
CA PRO A 175 13.44 -12.31 13.40
C PRO A 175 14.30 -12.62 12.17
N ALA A 176 14.47 -11.72 11.21
CA ALA A 176 15.19 -12.03 9.97
C ALA A 176 16.65 -12.40 10.20
N THR A 177 17.32 -11.68 11.08
CA THR A 177 18.69 -12.00 11.50
C THR A 177 18.76 -13.34 12.24
N THR A 178 17.76 -13.63 13.06
CA THR A 178 17.68 -14.90 13.81
C THR A 178 17.40 -16.07 12.89
N PHE A 179 16.57 -15.88 11.86
CA PHE A 179 16.26 -16.93 10.89
C PHE A 179 17.48 -17.30 10.04
N CYS A 180 18.23 -16.32 9.55
CA CYS A 180 19.45 -16.57 8.80
C CYS A 180 20.59 -17.15 9.66
N THR A 181 20.68 -16.78 10.92
CA THR A 181 21.70 -17.33 11.83
C THR A 181 21.36 -18.72 12.35
N SER A 182 20.08 -19.08 12.40
CA SER A 182 19.64 -20.42 12.81
C SER A 182 19.50 -21.42 11.65
N ALA A 183 19.56 -20.95 10.40
CA ALA A 183 19.61 -21.83 9.25
C ALA A 183 20.96 -22.58 9.20
N PRO A 184 21.01 -23.85 8.78
CA PRO A 184 22.26 -24.55 8.54
C PRO A 184 23.19 -23.72 7.64
N GLN A 185 24.47 -23.70 7.94
CA GLN A 185 25.47 -22.82 7.28
C GLN A 185 25.55 -22.89 5.76
N ASN A 186 24.82 -23.79 5.12
CA ASN A 186 24.75 -23.97 3.67
C ASN A 186 23.35 -23.69 3.09
N SER A 187 22.40 -23.22 3.87
CA SER A 187 21.09 -22.86 3.35
C SER A 187 21.05 -21.35 3.09
N SER A 188 20.92 -21.01 1.85
CA SER A 188 20.77 -19.64 1.41
C SER A 188 19.29 -19.27 1.52
N VAL A 189 18.97 -18.28 2.34
CA VAL A 189 17.61 -17.75 2.50
C VAL A 189 17.58 -16.34 1.95
N TRP A 190 16.73 -16.08 0.99
CA TRP A 190 16.50 -14.74 0.46
C TRP A 190 15.41 -14.06 1.28
N PHE A 191 15.58 -12.74 1.46
CA PHE A 191 14.59 -11.89 2.09
C PHE A 191 14.16 -10.78 1.13
N PRO A 192 12.87 -10.49 1.02
CA PRO A 192 12.42 -9.33 0.30
C PRO A 192 12.87 -8.05 1.01
N ASP A 193 13.24 -7.04 0.25
CA ASP A 193 13.50 -5.71 0.78
C ASP A 193 12.16 -4.98 0.93
N LEU A 194 11.60 -5.03 2.12
CA LEU A 194 10.36 -4.35 2.46
C LEU A 194 10.64 -3.05 3.21
N ARG A 195 9.89 -2.02 2.88
CA ARG A 195 9.99 -0.68 3.48
C ARG A 195 8.65 -0.24 4.05
N ARG A 196 8.72 0.65 5.05
CA ARG A 196 7.53 1.33 5.56
C ARG A 196 7.06 2.45 4.66
N ASP A 197 7.99 3.01 3.92
CA ASP A 197 7.79 4.18 3.08
C ASP A 197 8.06 3.84 1.62
N GLU A 198 7.21 4.37 0.75
CA GLU A 198 7.38 4.28 -0.69
C GLU A 198 7.09 5.64 -1.32
N SER A 199 7.93 6.01 -2.29
CA SER A 199 7.68 7.16 -3.16
C SER A 199 7.78 6.71 -4.60
N PHE A 200 6.81 7.05 -5.42
CA PHE A 200 6.90 6.79 -6.84
C PHE A 200 6.34 7.93 -7.69
N ILE A 201 6.77 7.95 -8.93
CA ILE A 201 6.28 8.87 -9.95
C ILE A 201 5.65 8.01 -11.05
N ASP A 202 4.41 8.33 -11.38
CA ASP A 202 3.70 7.79 -12.54
C ASP A 202 3.60 8.84 -13.64
N MET A 203 3.75 8.39 -14.90
CA MET A 203 3.52 9.20 -16.09
C MET A 203 2.64 8.43 -17.04
N SER A 204 1.52 8.99 -17.41
CA SER A 204 0.57 8.33 -18.29
C SER A 204 -0.03 9.27 -19.35
N ILE A 205 -0.49 8.65 -20.45
CA ILE A 205 -1.24 9.32 -21.52
C ILE A 205 -2.58 8.62 -21.62
N LEU A 206 -3.64 9.37 -21.40
CA LEU A 206 -5.01 8.87 -21.52
C LEU A 206 -5.61 9.38 -22.83
N VAL A 207 -6.14 8.47 -23.63
CA VAL A 207 -6.81 8.77 -24.89
C VAL A 207 -8.24 8.23 -24.82
N LYS A 208 -9.22 9.07 -25.16
CA LYS A 208 -10.64 8.68 -25.28
C LYS A 208 -10.99 8.56 -26.76
N PHE A 209 -11.66 7.50 -27.11
CA PHE A 209 -12.15 7.20 -28.45
C PHE A 209 -13.67 7.43 -28.54
#